data_cf282f84192c32a4396ab5c378d6518c
#
_entry.id   cf282f84192c32a4396ab5c378d6518c
#
_cell.length_a   1.000
_cell.length_b   1.000
_cell.length_c   1.000
_cell.angle_alpha   90.00
_cell.angle_beta   90.00
_cell.angle_gamma   90.00
#
_symmetry.space_group_name_H-M   'P 1'
#
loop_
_entity.id
_entity.type
_entity.pdbx_description
1 polymer ?
#
loop_
_entity_poly.entity_id
_entity_poly.type
_entity_poly.pdbx_seq_one_letter_code
_entity_poly.pdbx_strand_id
1 'polypeptide(L)'
;MSISQAPRAIASKNIDLIGYNDLKERPAFKIAMQEVNGRFYLYLSHFWVSGWSVIDVTEPDKPEYLNFIEGPDNTWTLQVQVAEGILITSLEKIPPGWGTRPDDPPEAEGIYIWDVSTDPATPKLLSHWETGSDGTHRNFYNGGKYAHLSACCPGYDGQIYRILDVSDPSSPKEVSKFALPEQKQGGKEELEEGLRIFQHGPAHAENGRAYLPYARGGMVVVNIEDINNPTIVSRLNVYPPLGSAIAVHTVYPYFSKGFAIANSEALKEKCDEPLNYTAIIDISDETNPRLKSLFPVPEPPKGYTHKNFCERGGRFGPHNQHHAQGLDCLEQKEDRIYLTYFNAGLRIYDISDPNLPREIAYYIPSDPTKRLGLLPETLVTQSEDVLVDRRGYIYVTDKNHGLHILKCSI
;
A
#
# COMPACT_ATOMS: atom_id res chain seq x y z
N MET A 1 -23.88 0.43 -8.02
CA MET A 1 -24.78 1.53 -7.52
C MET A 1 -24.66 2.74 -8.43
N SER A 2 -25.71 3.56 -8.54
CA SER A 2 -25.61 4.80 -9.33
C SER A 2 -24.79 5.86 -8.58
N ILE A 3 -24.18 6.82 -9.31
CA ILE A 3 -23.46 7.98 -8.73
C ILE A 3 -24.33 8.74 -7.72
N SER A 4 -25.65 8.71 -7.85
CA SER A 4 -26.59 9.35 -6.92
C SER A 4 -26.54 8.80 -5.49
N GLN A 5 -25.98 7.61 -5.28
CA GLN A 5 -25.80 6.96 -3.97
C GLN A 5 -24.38 7.10 -3.42
N ALA A 6 -23.44 7.65 -4.20
CA ALA A 6 -22.08 7.87 -3.77
C ALA A 6 -22.02 8.96 -2.67
N PRO A 7 -21.13 8.80 -1.68
CA PRO A 7 -20.82 9.86 -0.73
C PRO A 7 -20.36 11.12 -1.48
N ARG A 8 -20.96 12.27 -1.18
CA ARG A 8 -20.49 13.53 -1.75
C ARG A 8 -19.13 13.92 -1.17
N ALA A 9 -18.29 14.57 -1.98
CA ALA A 9 -17.09 15.17 -1.41
C ALA A 9 -17.46 16.30 -0.43
N ILE A 10 -16.74 16.39 0.70
CA ILE A 10 -16.74 17.58 1.54
C ILE A 10 -16.12 18.72 0.76
N ALA A 11 -15.03 18.43 0.05
CA ALA A 11 -14.33 19.37 -0.82
C ALA A 11 -13.57 18.60 -1.91
N SER A 12 -13.47 19.20 -3.08
CA SER A 12 -12.62 18.75 -4.17
C SER A 12 -12.01 19.95 -4.90
N LYS A 13 -10.85 19.73 -5.50
CA LYS A 13 -10.18 20.68 -6.38
C LYS A 13 -9.65 19.91 -7.58
N ASN A 14 -10.08 20.28 -8.79
CA ASN A 14 -9.66 19.67 -10.06
C ASN A 14 -9.91 18.15 -10.13
N ILE A 15 -10.86 17.61 -9.37
CA ILE A 15 -11.22 16.18 -9.38
C ILE A 15 -12.74 16.04 -9.40
N ASP A 16 -13.22 15.20 -10.30
CA ASP A 16 -14.62 14.82 -10.46
C ASP A 16 -14.82 13.37 -10.01
N LEU A 17 -15.96 13.10 -9.34
CA LEU A 17 -16.41 11.74 -9.04
C LEU A 17 -17.06 11.17 -10.29
N ILE A 18 -16.53 10.04 -10.78
CA ILE A 18 -17.00 9.35 -11.98
C ILE A 18 -17.87 8.15 -11.65
N GLY A 19 -17.47 7.37 -10.64
CA GLY A 19 -18.16 6.15 -10.23
C GLY A 19 -17.94 5.83 -8.76
N TYR A 20 -18.76 4.89 -8.27
CA TYR A 20 -18.71 4.46 -6.87
C TYR A 20 -19.21 3.02 -6.72
N ASN A 21 -18.58 2.25 -5.84
CA ASN A 21 -19.06 0.94 -5.42
C ASN A 21 -18.84 0.78 -3.90
N ASP A 22 -19.92 0.45 -3.16
CA ASP A 22 -19.85 0.26 -1.71
C ASP A 22 -19.24 -1.08 -1.29
N LEU A 23 -18.81 -1.90 -2.24
CA LEU A 23 -18.23 -3.23 -2.02
C LEU A 23 -19.11 -4.15 -1.17
N LYS A 24 -20.42 -3.99 -1.27
CA LYS A 24 -21.41 -4.67 -0.42
C LYS A 24 -21.12 -4.44 1.07
N GLU A 25 -20.80 -3.19 1.43
CA GLU A 25 -20.49 -2.74 2.79
C GLU A 25 -19.26 -3.45 3.41
N ARG A 26 -18.25 -3.78 2.59
CA ARG A 26 -16.97 -4.30 3.09
C ARG A 26 -15.94 -3.18 3.21
N PRO A 27 -15.21 -3.09 4.35
CA PRO A 27 -14.15 -2.11 4.55
C PRO A 27 -13.02 -2.30 3.54
N ALA A 28 -12.81 -1.34 2.64
CA ALA A 28 -11.81 -1.47 1.59
C ALA A 28 -10.38 -1.16 2.06
N PHE A 29 -9.41 -1.79 1.43
CA PHE A 29 -7.99 -1.54 1.68
C PHE A 29 -7.18 -1.48 0.39
N LYS A 30 -6.35 -2.47 0.07
CA LYS A 30 -5.42 -2.46 -1.05
C LYS A 30 -6.09 -2.82 -2.38
N ILE A 31 -5.58 -2.24 -3.47
CA ILE A 31 -6.07 -2.45 -4.83
C ILE A 31 -4.95 -2.99 -5.72
N ALA A 32 -5.28 -3.95 -6.59
CA ALA A 32 -4.46 -4.33 -7.72
C ALA A 32 -5.34 -4.39 -8.97
N MET A 33 -4.76 -4.14 -10.14
CA MET A 33 -5.48 -4.09 -11.42
C MET A 33 -4.80 -4.97 -12.47
N GLN A 34 -5.61 -5.64 -13.26
CA GLN A 34 -5.18 -6.18 -14.56
C GLN A 34 -6.16 -5.81 -15.67
N GLU A 35 -5.66 -5.82 -16.88
CA GLU A 35 -6.48 -5.73 -18.09
C GLU A 35 -6.43 -7.07 -18.83
N VAL A 36 -7.59 -7.61 -19.17
CA VAL A 36 -7.72 -8.83 -19.95
C VAL A 36 -8.73 -8.60 -21.07
N ASN A 37 -8.31 -8.75 -22.32
CA ASN A 37 -9.13 -8.57 -23.51
C ASN A 37 -9.88 -7.22 -23.57
N GLY A 38 -9.22 -6.14 -23.12
CA GLY A 38 -9.77 -4.78 -23.09
C GLY A 38 -10.73 -4.50 -21.93
N ARG A 39 -10.89 -5.44 -21.02
CA ARG A 39 -11.66 -5.25 -19.78
C ARG A 39 -10.71 -5.05 -18.59
N PHE A 40 -11.09 -4.16 -17.69
CA PHE A 40 -10.31 -3.77 -16.53
C PHE A 40 -10.92 -4.37 -15.26
N TYR A 41 -10.12 -5.16 -14.54
CA TYR A 41 -10.52 -5.83 -13.30
C TYR A 41 -9.72 -5.31 -12.14
N LEU A 42 -10.40 -4.96 -11.04
CA LEU A 42 -9.79 -4.67 -9.75
C LEU A 42 -9.95 -5.85 -8.81
N TYR A 43 -8.87 -6.17 -8.12
CA TYR A 43 -8.85 -7.04 -6.95
C TYR A 43 -8.65 -6.17 -5.71
N LEU A 44 -9.54 -6.28 -4.74
CA LEU A 44 -9.51 -5.45 -3.54
C LEU A 44 -9.46 -6.32 -2.30
N SER A 45 -8.56 -5.98 -1.40
CA SER A 45 -8.52 -6.57 -0.06
C SER A 45 -9.38 -5.78 0.93
N HIS A 46 -9.65 -6.38 2.08
CA HIS A 46 -10.55 -5.83 3.08
C HIS A 46 -9.93 -5.85 4.48
N PHE A 47 -10.28 -4.84 5.31
CA PHE A 47 -10.08 -4.89 6.76
C PHE A 47 -11.24 -5.64 7.42
N TRP A 48 -10.97 -6.38 8.45
CA TRP A 48 -11.96 -7.04 9.33
C TRP A 48 -12.93 -8.01 8.65
N VAL A 49 -12.78 -8.21 7.36
CA VAL A 49 -13.48 -9.21 6.56
C VAL A 49 -12.41 -9.97 5.78
N SER A 50 -12.15 -11.22 6.17
CA SER A 50 -11.15 -12.03 5.48
C SER A 50 -11.62 -12.36 4.07
N GLY A 51 -10.83 -11.97 3.07
CA GLY A 51 -11.14 -12.22 1.67
C GLY A 51 -10.90 -11.04 0.74
N TRP A 52 -11.31 -11.23 -0.49
CA TRP A 52 -11.02 -10.31 -1.60
C TRP A 52 -12.22 -10.12 -2.52
N SER A 53 -12.48 -8.89 -2.93
CA SER A 53 -13.50 -8.57 -3.92
C SER A 53 -12.92 -8.45 -5.31
N VAL A 54 -13.68 -8.82 -6.33
CA VAL A 54 -13.38 -8.62 -7.74
C VAL A 54 -14.41 -7.68 -8.34
N ILE A 55 -13.94 -6.60 -8.95
CA ILE A 55 -14.77 -5.54 -9.54
C ILE A 55 -14.37 -5.34 -11.00
N ASP A 56 -15.33 -5.34 -11.91
CA ASP A 56 -15.12 -4.86 -13.27
C ASP A 56 -15.29 -3.34 -13.31
N VAL A 57 -14.26 -2.65 -13.77
CA VAL A 57 -14.22 -1.20 -13.93
C VAL A 57 -13.96 -0.79 -15.39
N THR A 58 -14.32 -1.64 -16.33
CA THR A 58 -14.25 -1.35 -17.78
C THR A 58 -15.06 -0.11 -18.10
N GLU A 59 -16.26 0.02 -17.52
CA GLU A 59 -17.08 1.23 -17.51
C GLU A 59 -16.96 1.91 -16.14
N PRO A 60 -16.06 2.89 -15.94
CA PRO A 60 -15.75 3.44 -14.63
C PRO A 60 -16.94 4.16 -13.95
N ASP A 61 -17.91 4.64 -14.72
CA ASP A 61 -19.15 5.24 -14.21
C ASP A 61 -20.19 4.20 -13.74
N LYS A 62 -19.95 2.92 -14.04
CA LYS A 62 -20.82 1.78 -13.69
C LYS A 62 -20.01 0.57 -13.21
N PRO A 63 -19.19 0.72 -12.16
CA PRO A 63 -18.37 -0.39 -11.66
C PRO A 63 -19.24 -1.57 -11.22
N GLU A 64 -18.96 -2.75 -11.77
CA GLU A 64 -19.71 -3.96 -11.51
C GLU A 64 -19.02 -4.84 -10.47
N TYR A 65 -19.73 -5.14 -9.37
CA TYR A 65 -19.24 -6.07 -8.36
C TYR A 65 -19.45 -7.50 -8.87
N LEU A 66 -18.37 -8.23 -9.15
CA LEU A 66 -18.44 -9.55 -9.76
C LEU A 66 -18.45 -10.68 -8.72
N ASN A 67 -17.49 -10.66 -7.79
CA ASN A 67 -17.26 -11.79 -6.90
C ASN A 67 -16.67 -11.35 -5.56
N PHE A 68 -16.83 -12.21 -4.54
CA PHE A 68 -16.08 -12.19 -3.29
C PHE A 68 -15.45 -13.57 -3.08
N ILE A 69 -14.15 -13.58 -2.90
CA ILE A 69 -13.37 -14.78 -2.57
C ILE A 69 -13.21 -14.78 -1.06
N GLU A 70 -13.82 -15.74 -0.39
CA GLU A 70 -13.68 -15.88 1.06
C GLU A 70 -12.24 -16.26 1.42
N GLY A 71 -11.67 -15.54 2.38
CA GLY A 71 -10.36 -15.80 2.95
C GLY A 71 -10.44 -16.67 4.20
N PRO A 72 -9.29 -17.13 4.72
CA PRO A 72 -9.22 -17.92 5.94
C PRO A 72 -9.67 -17.11 7.17
N ASP A 73 -10.29 -17.80 8.14
CA ASP A 73 -10.81 -17.14 9.35
C ASP A 73 -9.67 -16.57 10.21
N ASN A 74 -9.97 -15.52 10.97
CA ASN A 74 -9.03 -14.81 11.86
C ASN A 74 -7.69 -14.47 11.22
N THR A 75 -7.69 -14.15 9.92
CA THR A 75 -6.49 -13.86 9.12
C THR A 75 -6.61 -12.49 8.47
N TRP A 76 -5.59 -11.66 8.54
CA TRP A 76 -5.49 -10.45 7.72
C TRP A 76 -5.17 -10.81 6.27
N THR A 77 -6.03 -10.36 5.37
CA THR A 77 -5.93 -10.57 3.92
C THR A 77 -5.70 -9.25 3.18
N LEU A 78 -4.80 -8.42 3.72
CA LEU A 78 -4.72 -7.00 3.39
C LEU A 78 -4.03 -6.67 2.07
N GLN A 79 -3.26 -7.58 1.48
CA GLN A 79 -2.47 -7.27 0.29
C GLN A 79 -2.89 -8.08 -0.92
N VAL A 80 -2.85 -7.40 -2.06
CA VAL A 80 -3.10 -7.97 -3.38
C VAL A 80 -2.08 -7.40 -4.37
N GLN A 81 -1.55 -8.25 -5.25
CA GLN A 81 -0.75 -7.88 -6.41
C GLN A 81 -1.12 -8.77 -7.58
N VAL A 82 -1.20 -8.22 -8.78
CA VAL A 82 -1.55 -8.99 -9.97
C VAL A 82 -0.70 -8.58 -11.15
N ALA A 83 -0.10 -9.55 -11.83
CA ALA A 83 0.62 -9.38 -13.09
C ALA A 83 0.59 -10.71 -13.86
N GLU A 84 0.61 -10.64 -15.19
CA GLU A 84 0.71 -11.81 -16.08
C GLU A 84 -0.32 -12.91 -15.79
N GLY A 85 -1.52 -12.53 -15.32
CA GLY A 85 -2.59 -13.47 -14.98
C GLY A 85 -2.39 -14.24 -13.66
N ILE A 86 -1.40 -13.86 -12.87
CA ILE A 86 -1.15 -14.38 -11.52
C ILE A 86 -1.53 -13.32 -10.49
N LEU A 87 -2.42 -13.66 -9.58
CA LEU A 87 -2.77 -12.85 -8.41
C LEU A 87 -2.09 -13.44 -7.18
N ILE A 88 -1.40 -12.60 -6.41
CA ILE A 88 -0.78 -12.97 -5.13
C ILE A 88 -1.48 -12.18 -4.02
N THR A 89 -1.96 -12.89 -2.99
CA THR A 89 -2.63 -12.31 -1.83
C THR A 89 -1.90 -12.68 -0.56
N SER A 90 -1.76 -11.72 0.37
CA SER A 90 -1.08 -11.97 1.64
C SER A 90 -2.03 -12.53 2.70
N LEU A 91 -1.45 -13.30 3.60
CA LEU A 91 -2.08 -13.89 4.78
C LEU A 91 -1.21 -13.56 6.00
N GLU A 92 -1.76 -12.87 6.98
CA GLU A 92 -1.02 -12.40 8.14
C GLU A 92 -1.85 -12.56 9.41
N LYS A 93 -1.18 -12.84 10.52
CA LYS A 93 -1.77 -12.77 11.85
C LYS A 93 -2.24 -11.35 12.17
N ILE A 94 -3.45 -11.23 12.69
CA ILE A 94 -4.01 -9.93 13.06
C ILE A 94 -3.27 -9.37 14.29
N PRO A 95 -2.67 -8.17 14.21
CA PRO A 95 -2.00 -7.56 15.35
C PRO A 95 -3.00 -7.17 16.46
N PRO A 96 -2.56 -7.12 17.74
CA PRO A 96 -3.38 -6.63 18.83
C PRO A 96 -3.95 -5.23 18.56
N GLY A 97 -5.24 -5.03 18.87
CA GLY A 97 -5.96 -3.78 18.64
C GLY A 97 -6.55 -3.61 17.23
N TRP A 98 -6.28 -4.55 16.30
CA TRP A 98 -6.79 -4.51 14.94
C TRP A 98 -7.81 -5.60 14.61
N GLY A 99 -8.12 -6.47 15.57
CA GLY A 99 -9.09 -7.54 15.44
C GLY A 99 -9.79 -7.82 16.73
N THR A 100 -10.81 -8.67 16.67
CA THR A 100 -11.65 -9.07 17.83
C THR A 100 -11.08 -10.29 18.57
N ARG A 101 -10.18 -11.04 17.93
CA ARG A 101 -9.54 -12.26 18.47
C ARG A 101 -8.02 -12.22 18.28
N PRO A 102 -7.29 -11.23 18.85
CA PRO A 102 -5.87 -11.04 18.54
C PRO A 102 -4.96 -12.13 19.12
N ASP A 103 -5.42 -12.89 20.13
CA ASP A 103 -4.66 -13.95 20.76
C ASP A 103 -4.86 -15.32 20.08
N ASP A 104 -5.92 -15.44 19.26
CA ASP A 104 -6.15 -16.66 18.48
C ASP A 104 -5.16 -16.75 17.30
N PRO A 105 -4.68 -17.93 16.95
CA PRO A 105 -3.85 -18.09 15.76
C PRO A 105 -4.67 -17.77 14.49
N PRO A 106 -4.04 -17.30 13.41
CA PRO A 106 -4.69 -17.23 12.11
C PRO A 106 -4.97 -18.67 11.61
N GLU A 107 -6.04 -18.82 10.81
CA GLU A 107 -6.30 -20.11 10.15
C GLU A 107 -5.25 -20.43 9.08
N ALA A 108 -4.71 -19.38 8.43
CA ALA A 108 -3.62 -19.52 7.47
C ALA A 108 -2.67 -18.32 7.55
N GLU A 109 -1.42 -18.52 7.14
CA GLU A 109 -0.38 -17.48 7.08
C GLU A 109 0.48 -17.64 5.81
N GLY A 110 1.16 -16.57 5.38
CA GLY A 110 2.01 -16.58 4.19
C GLY A 110 1.37 -15.90 2.99
N ILE A 111 1.23 -16.58 1.87
CA ILE A 111 0.57 -16.08 0.67
C ILE A 111 -0.26 -17.15 -0.01
N TYR A 112 -1.36 -16.74 -0.65
CA TYR A 112 -2.01 -17.52 -1.70
C TYR A 112 -1.60 -17.02 -3.07
N ILE A 113 -1.47 -17.95 -4.03
CA ILE A 113 -1.23 -17.68 -5.45
C ILE A 113 -2.40 -18.22 -6.26
N TRP A 114 -2.97 -17.34 -7.10
CA TRP A 114 -4.18 -17.62 -7.87
C TRP A 114 -3.94 -17.44 -9.36
N ASP A 115 -4.57 -18.29 -10.18
CA ASP A 115 -4.73 -18.07 -11.63
C ASP A 115 -5.95 -17.15 -11.86
N VAL A 116 -5.71 -16.04 -12.54
CA VAL A 116 -6.70 -15.06 -12.97
C VAL A 116 -6.57 -14.76 -14.48
N SER A 117 -5.85 -15.60 -15.20
CA SER A 117 -5.58 -15.43 -16.63
C SER A 117 -6.78 -15.82 -17.49
N THR A 118 -7.45 -16.92 -17.15
CA THR A 118 -8.56 -17.50 -17.93
C THR A 118 -9.90 -16.88 -17.56
N ASP A 119 -10.18 -16.76 -16.26
CA ASP A 119 -11.39 -16.14 -15.73
C ASP A 119 -10.99 -15.14 -14.63
N PRO A 120 -10.80 -13.85 -14.97
CA PRO A 120 -10.46 -12.81 -14.01
C PRO A 120 -11.49 -12.62 -12.89
N ALA A 121 -12.75 -12.97 -13.15
CA ALA A 121 -13.84 -12.81 -12.17
C ALA A 121 -13.87 -13.92 -11.13
N THR A 122 -13.29 -15.11 -11.46
CA THR A 122 -13.32 -16.30 -10.60
C THR A 122 -11.91 -16.85 -10.39
N PRO A 123 -11.07 -16.18 -9.59
CA PRO A 123 -9.70 -16.61 -9.30
C PRO A 123 -9.64 -18.05 -8.82
N LYS A 124 -8.75 -18.84 -9.44
CA LYS A 124 -8.51 -20.24 -9.07
C LYS A 124 -7.26 -20.36 -8.22
N LEU A 125 -7.38 -20.87 -6.99
CA LEU A 125 -6.23 -21.11 -6.13
C LEU A 125 -5.30 -22.16 -6.75
N LEU A 126 -4.03 -21.79 -6.90
CA LEU A 126 -2.95 -22.65 -7.41
C LEU A 126 -2.12 -23.23 -6.27
N SER A 127 -1.75 -22.41 -5.29
CA SER A 127 -0.90 -22.81 -4.17
C SER A 127 -1.04 -21.93 -2.94
N HIS A 128 -0.60 -22.46 -1.82
CA HIS A 128 -0.37 -21.78 -0.55
C HIS A 128 1.10 -21.96 -0.18
N TRP A 129 1.79 -20.85 0.09
CA TRP A 129 3.14 -20.84 0.63
C TRP A 129 3.13 -20.23 2.02
N GLU A 130 3.73 -20.92 3.00
CA GLU A 130 3.74 -20.55 4.41
C GLU A 130 5.09 -19.94 4.80
N THR A 131 5.08 -18.93 5.67
CA THR A 131 6.30 -18.31 6.21
C THR A 131 6.92 -19.14 7.34
N GLY A 132 6.14 -19.98 8.00
CA GLY A 132 6.47 -20.65 9.23
C GLY A 132 6.43 -19.76 10.47
N SER A 133 5.74 -18.60 10.39
CA SER A 133 5.66 -17.58 11.43
C SER A 133 4.34 -16.80 11.36
N ASP A 134 4.32 -15.49 11.62
CA ASP A 134 3.09 -14.66 11.66
C ASP A 134 2.59 -14.19 10.28
N GLY A 135 3.19 -14.67 9.18
CA GLY A 135 2.71 -14.46 7.83
C GLY A 135 3.37 -13.31 7.06
N THR A 136 2.69 -12.84 6.01
CA THR A 136 3.18 -11.84 5.06
C THR A 136 2.42 -10.53 5.20
N HIS A 137 3.12 -9.44 5.54
CA HIS A 137 2.53 -8.11 5.67
C HIS A 137 2.36 -7.41 4.33
N ARG A 138 3.37 -7.49 3.44
CA ARG A 138 3.33 -6.87 2.10
C ARG A 138 3.91 -7.82 1.07
N ASN A 139 3.34 -7.81 -0.11
CA ASN A 139 3.86 -8.50 -1.29
C ASN A 139 4.05 -7.51 -2.42
N PHE A 140 5.06 -7.74 -3.25
CA PHE A 140 5.30 -7.04 -4.50
C PHE A 140 5.52 -8.09 -5.59
N TYR A 141 4.74 -7.99 -6.65
CA TYR A 141 4.84 -8.82 -7.84
C TYR A 141 4.34 -8.03 -9.04
N ASN A 142 5.22 -7.80 -9.99
CA ASN A 142 4.92 -7.07 -11.23
C ASN A 142 5.15 -7.91 -12.49
N GLY A 143 5.10 -9.23 -12.32
CA GLY A 143 5.35 -10.23 -13.38
C GLY A 143 6.72 -10.89 -13.26
N GLY A 144 6.99 -11.81 -14.18
CA GLY A 144 8.24 -12.54 -14.24
C GLY A 144 8.38 -13.62 -13.17
N LYS A 145 9.62 -13.92 -12.85
CA LYS A 145 9.99 -15.11 -12.10
C LYS A 145 9.85 -14.97 -10.58
N TYR A 146 9.97 -13.75 -10.03
CA TYR A 146 10.14 -13.57 -8.58
C TYR A 146 9.06 -12.72 -7.94
N ALA A 147 8.57 -13.18 -6.81
CA ALA A 147 7.77 -12.38 -5.88
C ALA A 147 8.62 -11.93 -4.70
N HIS A 148 8.42 -10.70 -4.25
CA HIS A 148 9.19 -10.04 -3.22
C HIS A 148 8.29 -9.72 -2.03
N LEU A 149 8.60 -10.28 -0.85
CA LEU A 149 7.73 -10.24 0.31
C LEU A 149 8.38 -9.48 1.47
N SER A 150 7.57 -8.70 2.17
CA SER A 150 7.81 -8.29 3.54
C SER A 150 7.08 -9.28 4.43
N ALA A 151 7.80 -10.25 4.99
CA ALA A 151 7.20 -11.39 5.65
C ALA A 151 7.96 -11.81 6.91
N CYS A 152 7.25 -12.33 7.89
CA CYS A 152 7.84 -12.90 9.09
C CYS A 152 8.69 -14.14 8.76
N CYS A 153 9.69 -14.42 9.58
CA CYS A 153 10.58 -15.55 9.42
C CYS A 153 11.06 -16.04 10.79
N PRO A 154 11.05 -17.35 11.09
CA PRO A 154 11.61 -17.87 12.33
C PRO A 154 13.05 -17.41 12.55
N GLY A 155 13.38 -16.98 13.78
CA GLY A 155 14.70 -16.48 14.14
C GLY A 155 14.96 -15.00 13.86
N TYR A 156 13.92 -14.25 13.43
CA TYR A 156 13.98 -12.81 13.23
C TYR A 156 12.80 -12.11 13.90
N ASP A 157 13.00 -10.86 14.31
CA ASP A 157 11.96 -9.99 14.87
C ASP A 157 11.31 -9.17 13.75
N GLY A 158 9.98 -9.23 13.69
CA GLY A 158 9.17 -8.57 12.66
C GLY A 158 9.37 -9.14 11.25
N GLN A 159 8.88 -8.40 10.26
CA GLN A 159 8.98 -8.78 8.85
C GLN A 159 10.40 -8.50 8.33
N ILE A 160 10.89 -9.39 7.48
CA ILE A 160 12.14 -9.29 6.74
C ILE A 160 11.86 -9.36 5.23
N TYR A 161 12.84 -9.07 4.39
CA TYR A 161 12.73 -9.25 2.96
C TYR A 161 12.93 -10.72 2.58
N ARG A 162 11.94 -11.33 1.90
CA ARG A 162 11.98 -12.71 1.40
C ARG A 162 11.67 -12.73 -0.09
N ILE A 163 12.38 -13.55 -0.85
CA ILE A 163 12.26 -13.66 -2.30
C ILE A 163 11.82 -15.07 -2.65
N LEU A 164 10.71 -15.17 -3.39
CA LEU A 164 10.19 -16.45 -3.87
C LEU A 164 10.34 -16.57 -5.39
N ASP A 165 10.76 -17.73 -5.85
CA ASP A 165 10.62 -18.16 -7.24
C ASP A 165 9.18 -18.65 -7.45
N VAL A 166 8.43 -17.94 -8.29
CA VAL A 166 7.04 -18.22 -8.66
C VAL A 166 6.90 -18.60 -10.14
N SER A 167 7.99 -19.00 -10.81
CA SER A 167 7.94 -19.46 -12.21
C SER A 167 7.08 -20.70 -12.40
N ASP A 168 6.95 -21.54 -11.37
CA ASP A 168 5.86 -22.50 -11.22
C ASP A 168 4.94 -22.02 -10.10
N PRO A 169 3.85 -21.31 -10.40
CA PRO A 169 2.97 -20.73 -9.37
C PRO A 169 2.21 -21.78 -8.57
N SER A 170 2.23 -23.05 -8.98
CA SER A 170 1.66 -24.18 -8.22
C SER A 170 2.63 -24.73 -7.16
N SER A 171 3.92 -24.35 -7.22
CA SER A 171 4.97 -24.84 -6.32
C SER A 171 6.04 -23.76 -6.06
N PRO A 172 5.65 -22.61 -5.44
CA PRO A 172 6.57 -21.52 -5.16
C PRO A 172 7.68 -21.96 -4.20
N LYS A 173 8.88 -21.40 -4.37
CA LYS A 173 10.06 -21.76 -3.56
C LYS A 173 10.77 -20.51 -3.04
N GLU A 174 11.10 -20.47 -1.75
CA GLU A 174 12.00 -19.43 -1.25
C GLU A 174 13.39 -19.57 -1.88
N VAL A 175 13.87 -18.48 -2.46
CA VAL A 175 15.21 -18.41 -3.09
C VAL A 175 16.21 -17.85 -2.10
N SER A 176 15.85 -16.75 -1.46
CA SER A 176 16.71 -16.03 -0.52
C SER A 176 15.92 -15.12 0.40
N LYS A 177 16.63 -14.57 1.38
CA LYS A 177 16.10 -13.59 2.33
C LYS A 177 17.19 -12.60 2.73
N PHE A 178 16.77 -11.39 3.10
CA PHE A 178 17.62 -10.36 3.65
C PHE A 178 16.97 -9.76 4.89
N ALA A 179 17.75 -9.52 5.93
CA ALA A 179 17.34 -8.84 7.15
C ALA A 179 18.45 -7.91 7.62
N LEU A 180 18.11 -6.85 8.31
CA LEU A 180 19.07 -6.04 9.02
C LEU A 180 19.62 -6.81 10.22
N PRO A 181 20.90 -6.62 10.60
CA PRO A 181 21.52 -7.33 11.74
C PRO A 181 20.71 -7.22 13.03
N GLU A 182 20.09 -6.07 13.25
CA GLU A 182 19.27 -5.75 14.43
C GLU A 182 18.00 -6.62 14.55
N GLN A 183 17.57 -7.27 13.47
CA GLN A 183 16.38 -8.13 13.47
C GLN A 183 16.67 -9.57 13.89
N LYS A 184 17.93 -9.97 13.95
CA LYS A 184 18.29 -11.36 14.27
C LYS A 184 18.11 -11.63 15.75
N GLN A 185 17.23 -12.58 16.11
CA GLN A 185 16.98 -12.97 17.49
C GLN A 185 18.25 -13.50 18.17
N GLY A 186 18.53 -13.01 19.38
CA GLY A 186 19.77 -13.31 20.10
C GLY A 186 21.01 -12.63 19.51
N GLY A 187 20.85 -11.65 18.63
CA GLY A 187 21.90 -10.76 18.15
C GLY A 187 22.49 -9.90 19.29
N LYS A 188 23.69 -9.37 19.03
CA LYS A 188 24.40 -8.55 20.05
C LYS A 188 23.97 -7.08 20.10
N GLU A 189 23.23 -6.62 19.11
CA GLU A 189 22.77 -5.24 19.04
C GLU A 189 21.40 -5.13 19.71
N GLU A 190 21.39 -4.64 20.96
CA GLU A 190 20.15 -4.27 21.64
C GLU A 190 19.66 -2.96 21.02
N LEU A 191 18.43 -2.97 20.51
CA LEU A 191 17.75 -1.76 20.07
C LEU A 191 17.39 -0.92 21.30
N GLU A 192 17.40 0.41 21.13
CA GLU A 192 16.83 1.32 22.11
C GLU A 192 15.40 0.90 22.49
N GLU A 193 15.03 1.00 23.75
CA GLU A 193 13.71 0.58 24.23
C GLU A 193 12.59 1.23 23.40
N GLY A 194 11.70 0.41 22.84
CA GLY A 194 10.60 0.84 21.97
C GLY A 194 10.98 1.11 20.50
N LEU A 195 12.24 0.96 20.11
CA LEU A 195 12.63 1.01 18.71
C LEU A 195 12.30 -0.32 18.02
N ARG A 196 11.41 -0.29 17.02
CA ARG A 196 11.10 -1.43 16.19
C ARG A 196 11.65 -1.23 14.80
N ILE A 197 12.50 -2.16 14.36
CA ILE A 197 13.06 -2.21 13.01
C ILE A 197 12.48 -3.45 12.32
N PHE A 198 11.73 -3.24 11.27
CA PHE A 198 11.14 -4.29 10.44
C PHE A 198 10.81 -3.74 9.06
N GLN A 199 10.84 -4.58 8.05
CA GLN A 199 10.36 -4.18 6.73
C GLN A 199 8.85 -4.04 6.78
N HIS A 200 8.33 -2.83 6.61
CA HIS A 200 6.89 -2.59 6.70
C HIS A 200 6.22 -2.58 5.32
N GLY A 201 6.69 -1.76 4.43
CA GLY A 201 6.10 -1.61 3.11
C GLY A 201 6.58 -2.65 2.08
N PRO A 202 6.01 -2.62 0.87
CA PRO A 202 6.42 -3.53 -0.19
C PRO A 202 7.87 -3.26 -0.59
N ALA A 203 8.60 -4.33 -0.87
CA ALA A 203 9.87 -4.22 -1.56
C ALA A 203 9.62 -3.81 -3.01
N HIS A 204 10.15 -2.66 -3.46
CA HIS A 204 10.15 -2.36 -4.88
C HIS A 204 11.43 -2.92 -5.50
N ALA A 205 11.28 -3.98 -6.29
CA ALA A 205 12.40 -4.70 -6.90
C ALA A 205 12.42 -4.50 -8.42
N GLU A 206 13.47 -3.88 -8.93
CA GLU A 206 13.65 -3.58 -10.35
C GLU A 206 15.15 -3.36 -10.65
N ASN A 207 15.59 -3.70 -11.86
CA ASN A 207 16.96 -3.43 -12.35
C ASN A 207 18.08 -3.93 -11.42
N GLY A 208 17.91 -5.09 -10.77
CA GLY A 208 18.91 -5.65 -9.86
C GLY A 208 18.99 -4.94 -8.50
N ARG A 209 18.04 -4.09 -8.17
CA ARG A 209 17.91 -3.38 -6.89
C ARG A 209 16.58 -3.66 -6.23
N ALA A 210 16.56 -3.69 -4.90
CA ALA A 210 15.37 -3.66 -4.10
C ALA A 210 15.40 -2.47 -3.14
N TYR A 211 14.36 -1.64 -3.18
CA TYR A 211 14.16 -0.51 -2.27
C TYR A 211 13.19 -0.94 -1.19
N LEU A 212 13.67 -0.99 0.04
CA LEU A 212 12.97 -1.58 1.17
C LEU A 212 12.62 -0.51 2.22
N PRO A 213 11.34 -0.28 2.52
CA PRO A 213 10.92 0.58 3.62
C PRO A 213 10.97 -0.18 4.96
N TYR A 214 11.90 0.19 5.81
CA TYR A 214 12.19 -0.50 7.08
C TYR A 214 11.67 0.26 8.33
N ALA A 215 10.47 0.84 8.24
CA ALA A 215 9.88 1.59 9.37
C ALA A 215 10.91 2.58 9.97
N ARG A 216 11.23 2.48 11.27
CA ARG A 216 12.27 3.31 11.91
C ARG A 216 13.69 2.94 11.49
N GLY A 217 13.87 1.82 10.82
CA GLY A 217 15.13 1.45 10.19
C GLY A 217 15.49 2.26 8.95
N GLY A 218 14.55 3.05 8.41
CA GLY A 218 14.80 3.92 7.27
C GLY A 218 14.54 3.27 5.91
N MET A 219 15.03 3.88 4.84
CA MET A 219 15.08 3.31 3.51
C MET A 219 16.35 2.47 3.36
N VAL A 220 16.22 1.21 2.96
CA VAL A 220 17.34 0.31 2.71
C VAL A 220 17.38 -0.05 1.23
N VAL A 221 18.52 0.12 0.59
CA VAL A 221 18.77 -0.30 -0.80
C VAL A 221 19.58 -1.58 -0.78
N VAL A 222 19.09 -2.60 -1.47
CA VAL A 222 19.71 -3.93 -1.54
C VAL A 222 20.05 -4.27 -2.98
N ASN A 223 21.27 -4.76 -3.21
CA ASN A 223 21.65 -5.38 -4.48
C ASN A 223 21.07 -6.79 -4.56
N ILE A 224 20.32 -7.08 -5.61
CA ILE A 224 19.72 -8.37 -5.92
C ILE A 224 20.12 -8.88 -7.32
N GLU A 225 21.20 -8.39 -7.91
CA GLU A 225 21.76 -8.93 -9.17
C GLU A 225 22.05 -10.43 -9.03
N ASP A 226 22.66 -10.81 -7.90
CA ASP A 226 22.62 -12.21 -7.45
C ASP A 226 21.42 -12.42 -6.53
N ILE A 227 20.33 -12.92 -7.09
CA ILE A 227 19.08 -13.15 -6.39
C ILE A 227 19.21 -14.12 -5.20
N ASN A 228 20.23 -15.00 -5.21
CA ASN A 228 20.47 -15.96 -4.13
C ASN A 228 21.24 -15.36 -2.96
N ASN A 229 21.86 -14.19 -3.15
CA ASN A 229 22.72 -13.56 -2.14
C ASN A 229 22.51 -12.03 -2.09
N PRO A 230 21.34 -11.56 -1.63
CA PRO A 230 21.07 -10.13 -1.49
C PRO A 230 22.04 -9.45 -0.55
N THR A 231 22.59 -8.29 -0.95
CA THR A 231 23.56 -7.53 -0.15
C THR A 231 23.15 -6.07 -0.04
N ILE A 232 23.41 -5.47 1.14
CA ILE A 232 23.09 -4.05 1.36
C ILE A 232 23.99 -3.15 0.50
N VAL A 233 23.38 -2.18 -0.17
CA VAL A 233 24.07 -1.09 -0.87
C VAL A 233 24.17 0.14 0.03
N SER A 234 23.03 0.54 0.61
CA SER A 234 22.99 1.72 1.49
C SER A 234 21.77 1.68 2.42
N ARG A 235 21.78 2.56 3.42
CA ARG A 235 20.68 2.81 4.33
C ARG A 235 20.57 4.30 4.58
N LEU A 236 19.39 4.89 4.34
CA LEU A 236 19.07 6.26 4.71
C LEU A 236 18.10 6.25 5.90
N ASN A 237 18.59 6.64 7.06
CA ASN A 237 17.73 6.80 8.23
C ASN A 237 17.17 8.23 8.30
N VAL A 238 15.85 8.34 8.45
CA VAL A 238 15.15 9.62 8.60
C VAL A 238 14.54 9.81 10.00
N TYR A 239 14.55 8.78 10.83
CA TYR A 239 14.04 8.80 12.19
C TYR A 239 15.19 8.86 13.21
N PRO A 240 15.02 9.60 14.33
CA PRO A 240 14.33 10.88 14.37
C PRO A 240 15.09 11.90 13.52
N PRO A 241 14.55 12.99 12.95
CA PRO A 241 13.41 13.73 13.44
C PRO A 241 12.10 13.54 12.68
N LEU A 242 12.07 12.72 11.61
CA LEU A 242 10.88 12.55 10.78
C LEU A 242 10.20 11.21 11.02
N GLY A 243 8.86 11.23 10.90
CA GLY A 243 8.03 10.03 10.95
C GLY A 243 7.64 9.58 12.35
N SER A 244 6.69 8.67 12.37
CA SER A 244 6.12 8.06 13.56
C SER A 244 6.76 6.69 13.84
N ALA A 245 5.97 5.74 14.39
CA ALA A 245 6.39 4.34 14.51
C ALA A 245 6.73 3.70 13.16
N ILE A 246 6.05 4.12 12.07
CA ILE A 246 6.33 3.72 10.69
C ILE A 246 6.97 4.92 9.95
N ALA A 247 8.20 5.23 10.30
CA ALA A 247 8.93 6.38 9.75
C ALA A 247 9.16 6.25 8.24
N VAL A 248 9.39 5.04 7.72
CA VAL A 248 9.39 4.76 6.28
C VAL A 248 8.43 3.62 6.01
N HIS A 249 7.26 3.95 5.43
CA HIS A 249 6.19 3.03 5.05
C HIS A 249 6.33 2.54 3.62
N THR A 250 6.58 3.45 2.69
CA THR A 250 6.64 3.17 1.25
C THR A 250 7.86 3.86 0.66
N VAL A 251 8.52 3.19 -0.29
CA VAL A 251 9.60 3.75 -1.11
C VAL A 251 9.38 3.31 -2.55
N TYR A 252 9.17 4.25 -3.46
CA TYR A 252 9.11 3.98 -4.89
C TYR A 252 10.22 4.73 -5.63
N PRO A 253 11.18 4.00 -6.23
CA PRO A 253 12.22 4.59 -7.06
C PRO A 253 11.67 4.99 -8.43
N TYR A 254 12.12 6.14 -8.92
CA TYR A 254 11.94 6.64 -10.27
C TYR A 254 13.32 6.70 -10.91
N PHE A 255 13.79 5.56 -11.38
CA PHE A 255 15.17 5.40 -11.88
C PHE A 255 15.50 6.36 -13.01
N SER A 256 14.56 6.61 -13.94
CA SER A 256 14.73 7.57 -15.04
C SER A 256 15.00 8.99 -14.56
N LYS A 257 14.58 9.32 -13.34
CA LYS A 257 14.68 10.66 -12.71
C LYS A 257 15.79 10.76 -11.66
N GLY A 258 16.38 9.63 -11.25
CA GLY A 258 17.43 9.59 -10.22
C GLY A 258 16.92 9.95 -8.82
N PHE A 259 15.64 9.75 -8.53
CA PHE A 259 15.09 9.94 -7.19
C PHE A 259 14.10 8.83 -6.80
N ALA A 260 13.81 8.73 -5.50
CA ALA A 260 12.73 7.91 -4.96
C ALA A 260 11.75 8.79 -4.18
N ILE A 261 10.48 8.38 -4.15
CA ILE A 261 9.47 8.95 -3.26
C ILE A 261 9.32 8.05 -2.05
N ALA A 262 9.52 8.59 -0.87
CA ALA A 262 9.33 7.88 0.39
C ALA A 262 8.31 8.60 1.27
N ASN A 263 7.50 7.85 2.00
CA ASN A 263 6.59 8.42 2.98
C ASN A 263 6.48 7.55 4.24
N SER A 264 6.12 8.21 5.35
CA SER A 264 5.73 7.57 6.61
C SER A 264 4.27 7.12 6.57
N GLU A 265 3.80 6.47 7.63
CA GLU A 265 2.39 6.19 7.87
C GLU A 265 1.96 6.74 9.24
N ALA A 266 0.84 7.44 9.29
CA ALA A 266 0.19 7.81 10.53
C ALA A 266 -0.52 6.61 11.16
N LEU A 267 -0.18 6.27 12.42
CA LEU A 267 -0.83 5.22 13.19
C LEU A 267 -1.80 5.74 14.24
N LYS A 268 -1.51 6.92 14.81
CA LYS A 268 -2.32 7.52 15.85
C LYS A 268 -3.38 8.45 15.28
N GLU A 269 -4.55 8.43 15.88
CA GLU A 269 -5.60 9.38 15.56
C GLU A 269 -5.28 10.77 16.13
N LYS A 270 -5.92 11.81 15.57
CA LYS A 270 -5.83 13.19 16.06
C LYS A 270 -4.41 13.76 16.12
N CYS A 271 -3.49 13.23 15.29
CA CYS A 271 -2.08 13.62 15.24
C CYS A 271 -1.32 13.40 16.58
N ASP A 272 -1.72 12.41 17.36
CA ASP A 272 -1.05 12.08 18.63
C ASP A 272 0.23 11.25 18.40
N GLU A 273 1.09 11.76 17.51
CA GLU A 273 2.37 11.16 17.13
C GLU A 273 3.30 12.19 16.47
N PRO A 274 4.62 11.87 16.32
CA PRO A 274 5.55 12.73 15.59
C PRO A 274 5.15 12.98 14.15
N LEU A 275 5.75 14.01 13.51
CA LEU A 275 5.45 14.47 12.16
C LEU A 275 5.52 13.33 11.13
N ASN A 276 4.41 13.10 10.46
CA ASN A 276 4.35 12.27 9.26
C ASN A 276 4.72 13.10 8.01
N TYR A 277 5.36 12.47 7.03
CA TYR A 277 5.94 13.16 5.89
C TYR A 277 5.84 12.34 4.60
N THR A 278 5.96 13.03 3.47
CA THR A 278 6.33 12.49 2.16
C THR A 278 7.55 13.25 1.65
N ALA A 279 8.51 12.56 1.07
CA ALA A 279 9.79 13.14 0.66
C ALA A 279 10.24 12.65 -0.71
N ILE A 280 10.99 13.50 -1.41
CA ILE A 280 11.85 13.10 -2.52
C ILE A 280 13.24 12.82 -1.95
N ILE A 281 13.77 11.64 -2.28
CA ILE A 281 15.12 11.20 -1.92
C ILE A 281 15.92 11.11 -3.20
N ASP A 282 17.03 11.83 -3.29
CA ASP A 282 17.99 11.73 -4.36
C ASP A 282 18.72 10.37 -4.26
N ILE A 283 18.62 9.57 -5.30
CA ILE A 283 19.25 8.25 -5.44
C ILE A 283 20.17 8.20 -6.68
N SER A 284 20.57 9.35 -7.21
CA SER A 284 21.54 9.41 -8.32
C SER A 284 22.89 8.75 -7.96
N ASP A 285 23.22 8.76 -6.68
CA ASP A 285 24.23 7.90 -6.06
C ASP A 285 23.55 6.99 -5.03
N GLU A 286 23.23 5.75 -5.42
CA GLU A 286 22.55 4.76 -4.57
C GLU A 286 23.37 4.39 -3.32
N THR A 287 24.69 4.61 -3.33
CA THR A 287 25.54 4.34 -2.16
C THR A 287 25.45 5.42 -1.08
N ASN A 288 24.90 6.60 -1.43
CA ASN A 288 24.79 7.76 -0.57
C ASN A 288 23.49 8.55 -0.82
N PRO A 289 22.30 7.91 -0.64
CA PRO A 289 21.02 8.55 -0.86
C PRO A 289 20.83 9.73 0.09
N ARG A 290 20.14 10.79 -0.38
CA ARG A 290 19.95 12.03 0.38
C ARG A 290 18.54 12.54 0.30
N LEU A 291 18.01 13.05 1.42
CA LEU A 291 16.77 13.80 1.43
C LEU A 291 16.92 15.05 0.54
N LYS A 292 16.06 15.18 -0.48
CA LYS A 292 16.09 16.30 -1.44
C LYS A 292 15.04 17.35 -1.11
N SER A 293 13.79 16.95 -0.92
CA SER A 293 12.69 17.85 -0.58
C SER A 293 11.58 17.13 0.18
N LEU A 294 10.75 17.91 0.86
CA LEU A 294 9.52 17.44 1.51
C LEU A 294 8.31 17.94 0.73
N PHE A 295 7.27 17.12 0.70
CA PHE A 295 5.97 17.54 0.19
C PHE A 295 5.27 18.46 1.18
N PRO A 296 4.47 19.44 0.69
CA PRO A 296 3.66 20.25 1.59
C PRO A 296 2.62 19.39 2.32
N VAL A 297 2.46 19.65 3.61
CA VAL A 297 1.40 19.02 4.41
C VAL A 297 0.04 19.56 3.92
N PRO A 298 -0.98 18.71 3.70
CA PRO A 298 -2.28 19.16 3.27
C PRO A 298 -2.93 20.15 4.23
N GLU A 299 -3.41 21.26 3.70
CA GLU A 299 -4.16 22.26 4.44
C GLU A 299 -5.68 22.08 4.23
N PRO A 300 -6.51 22.38 5.27
CA PRO A 300 -7.94 22.41 5.10
C PRO A 300 -8.39 23.41 4.04
N PRO A 301 -9.33 23.05 3.15
CA PRO A 301 -9.83 23.99 2.16
C PRO A 301 -10.63 25.12 2.80
N LYS A 302 -10.76 26.24 2.07
CA LYS A 302 -11.55 27.38 2.55
C LYS A 302 -13.00 26.95 2.84
N GLY A 303 -13.49 27.29 4.04
CA GLY A 303 -14.84 26.92 4.49
C GLY A 303 -14.94 25.53 5.10
N TYR A 304 -13.81 24.85 5.32
CA TYR A 304 -13.79 23.59 6.03
C TYR A 304 -14.30 23.75 7.48
N THR A 305 -15.03 22.75 7.98
CA THR A 305 -15.73 22.85 9.27
C THR A 305 -14.82 22.75 10.48
N HIS A 306 -13.64 22.13 10.33
CA HIS A 306 -12.64 21.96 11.37
C HIS A 306 -11.46 22.89 11.11
N LYS A 307 -10.78 23.32 12.16
CA LYS A 307 -9.59 24.19 12.06
C LYS A 307 -8.44 23.51 11.32
N ASN A 308 -8.31 22.19 11.49
CA ASN A 308 -7.31 21.35 10.84
C ASN A 308 -7.81 19.91 10.76
N PHE A 309 -7.07 19.03 10.07
CA PHE A 309 -7.43 17.62 9.94
C PHE A 309 -7.25 16.82 11.25
N CYS A 310 -6.43 17.27 12.18
CA CYS A 310 -6.28 16.61 13.50
C CYS A 310 -7.56 16.73 14.32
N GLU A 311 -8.22 17.91 14.32
CA GLU A 311 -9.49 18.13 15.02
C GLU A 311 -10.66 17.35 14.42
N ARG A 312 -10.61 16.98 13.13
CA ARG A 312 -11.62 16.13 12.49
C ARG A 312 -11.69 14.74 13.11
N GLY A 313 -10.58 14.26 13.67
CA GLY A 313 -10.45 12.88 14.16
C GLY A 313 -9.99 11.91 13.08
N GLY A 314 -9.79 10.65 13.47
CA GLY A 314 -9.15 9.66 12.62
C GLY A 314 -7.65 9.93 12.44
N ARG A 315 -7.02 9.14 11.58
CA ARG A 315 -5.60 9.30 11.23
C ARG A 315 -5.41 10.42 10.20
N PHE A 316 -4.33 11.18 10.34
CA PHE A 316 -3.90 12.21 9.41
C PHE A 316 -2.42 12.04 9.07
N GLY A 317 -2.12 11.74 7.86
CA GLY A 317 -0.77 11.50 7.34
C GLY A 317 -0.81 10.80 6.00
N PRO A 318 0.31 10.71 5.28
CA PRO A 318 0.41 9.95 4.04
C PRO A 318 0.27 8.46 4.31
N HIS A 319 -0.18 7.72 3.29
CA HIS A 319 -0.27 6.26 3.37
C HIS A 319 0.24 5.61 2.08
N ASN A 320 -0.64 5.21 1.19
CA ASN A 320 -0.26 4.59 -0.06
C ASN A 320 -0.24 5.59 -1.21
N GLN A 321 0.65 5.36 -2.16
CA GLN A 321 0.76 6.15 -3.38
C GLN A 321 0.61 5.25 -4.61
N HIS A 322 0.10 5.82 -5.71
CA HIS A 322 0.11 5.15 -6.99
C HIS A 322 1.54 4.97 -7.50
N HIS A 323 1.81 3.78 -8.04
CA HIS A 323 3.01 3.50 -8.81
C HIS A 323 2.67 2.52 -9.94
N ALA A 324 3.21 2.78 -11.13
CA ALA A 324 2.91 2.00 -12.33
C ALA A 324 3.43 0.56 -12.31
N GLN A 325 4.50 0.30 -11.56
CA GLN A 325 5.08 -1.03 -11.37
C GLN A 325 5.46 -1.75 -12.68
N GLY A 326 5.66 -1.00 -13.78
CA GLY A 326 5.90 -1.59 -15.10
C GLY A 326 4.68 -2.25 -15.75
N LEU A 327 3.48 -2.08 -15.21
CA LEU A 327 2.24 -2.68 -15.73
C LEU A 327 1.55 -1.75 -16.74
N ASP A 328 1.36 -2.22 -17.98
CA ASP A 328 0.80 -1.44 -19.10
C ASP A 328 -0.63 -0.92 -18.85
N CYS A 329 -1.40 -1.56 -17.99
CA CYS A 329 -2.75 -1.12 -17.64
C CYS A 329 -2.77 0.09 -16.70
N LEU A 330 -1.63 0.46 -16.09
CA LEU A 330 -1.50 1.55 -15.14
C LEU A 330 -0.91 2.82 -15.78
N GLU A 331 -1.19 3.98 -15.17
CA GLU A 331 -0.63 5.26 -15.62
C GLU A 331 0.88 5.32 -15.36
N GLN A 332 1.66 5.73 -16.39
CA GLN A 332 3.13 5.75 -16.36
C GLN A 332 3.72 7.16 -16.11
N LYS A 333 2.92 8.13 -15.66
CA LYS A 333 3.41 9.49 -15.41
C LYS A 333 4.37 9.54 -14.22
N GLU A 334 5.50 10.20 -14.42
CA GLU A 334 6.56 10.38 -13.43
C GLU A 334 6.74 11.84 -12.96
N ASP A 335 5.82 12.72 -13.34
CA ASP A 335 5.78 14.14 -12.93
C ASP A 335 4.64 14.45 -11.96
N ARG A 336 3.88 13.41 -11.58
CA ARG A 336 2.68 13.52 -10.75
C ARG A 336 2.61 12.39 -9.74
N ILE A 337 2.34 12.74 -8.49
CA ILE A 337 2.14 11.77 -7.41
C ILE A 337 0.70 11.81 -6.93
N TYR A 338 0.07 10.64 -6.91
CA TYR A 338 -1.24 10.41 -6.30
C TYR A 338 -1.02 9.72 -4.97
N LEU A 339 -1.52 10.32 -3.89
CA LEU A 339 -1.23 9.90 -2.52
C LEU A 339 -2.49 9.92 -1.67
N THR A 340 -2.81 8.84 -1.00
CA THR A 340 -3.85 8.85 0.03
C THR A 340 -3.32 9.44 1.33
N TYR A 341 -4.15 10.24 1.98
CA TYR A 341 -3.78 10.98 3.19
C TYR A 341 -4.82 10.81 4.31
N PHE A 342 -5.30 9.60 4.49
CA PHE A 342 -6.34 9.18 5.43
C PHE A 342 -7.55 10.12 5.45
N ASN A 343 -7.80 10.84 6.58
CA ASN A 343 -8.93 11.75 6.71
C ASN A 343 -8.84 13.00 5.82
N ALA A 344 -7.69 13.29 5.25
CA ALA A 344 -7.53 14.35 4.25
C ALA A 344 -7.80 13.86 2.80
N GLY A 345 -8.14 12.58 2.60
CA GLY A 345 -8.56 12.05 1.32
C GLY A 345 -7.42 11.80 0.34
N LEU A 346 -7.72 11.88 -0.96
CA LEU A 346 -6.72 11.82 -2.02
C LEU A 346 -6.07 13.20 -2.21
N ARG A 347 -4.73 13.19 -2.37
CA ARG A 347 -3.91 14.35 -2.74
C ARG A 347 -3.16 14.07 -4.03
N ILE A 348 -3.04 15.06 -4.91
CA ILE A 348 -2.25 14.97 -6.13
C ILE A 348 -1.22 16.09 -6.13
N TYR A 349 0.03 15.72 -6.36
CA TYR A 349 1.15 16.64 -6.37
C TYR A 349 1.82 16.67 -7.75
N ASP A 350 2.18 17.85 -8.22
CA ASP A 350 3.09 18.09 -9.33
C ASP A 350 4.53 18.04 -8.78
N ILE A 351 5.35 17.20 -9.36
CA ILE A 351 6.78 17.03 -9.04
C ILE A 351 7.67 17.26 -10.27
N SER A 352 7.18 17.97 -11.27
CA SER A 352 7.99 18.38 -12.45
C SER A 352 9.25 19.15 -12.04
N ASP A 353 9.19 19.93 -10.94
CA ASP A 353 10.35 20.39 -10.19
C ASP A 353 10.49 19.56 -8.89
N PRO A 354 11.42 18.60 -8.83
CA PRO A 354 11.57 17.75 -7.66
C PRO A 354 12.12 18.49 -6.42
N ASN A 355 12.54 19.74 -6.54
CA ASN A 355 12.96 20.55 -5.40
C ASN A 355 11.75 21.26 -4.75
N LEU A 356 10.62 21.38 -5.46
CA LEU A 356 9.46 22.13 -5.01
C LEU A 356 8.14 21.40 -5.35
N PRO A 357 7.82 20.25 -4.74
CA PRO A 357 6.55 19.56 -4.91
C PRO A 357 5.37 20.50 -4.59
N ARG A 358 4.31 20.49 -5.42
CA ARG A 358 3.13 21.36 -5.25
C ARG A 358 1.84 20.57 -5.31
N GLU A 359 0.94 20.74 -4.33
CA GLU A 359 -0.40 20.19 -4.41
C GLU A 359 -1.21 20.89 -5.52
N ILE A 360 -1.67 20.10 -6.49
CA ILE A 360 -2.44 20.59 -7.64
C ILE A 360 -3.90 20.20 -7.60
N ALA A 361 -4.24 19.09 -6.92
CA ALA A 361 -5.60 18.59 -6.84
C ALA A 361 -5.83 17.79 -5.54
N TYR A 362 -7.08 17.70 -5.10
CA TYR A 362 -7.49 16.85 -3.98
C TYR A 362 -8.97 16.47 -4.07
N TYR A 363 -9.30 15.34 -3.41
CA TYR A 363 -10.67 14.88 -3.19
C TYR A 363 -10.81 14.39 -1.75
N ILE A 364 -11.72 15.02 -0.99
CA ILE A 364 -11.99 14.67 0.41
C ILE A 364 -13.42 14.12 0.48
N PRO A 365 -13.62 12.80 0.68
CA PRO A 365 -14.94 12.23 0.84
C PRO A 365 -15.67 12.81 2.07
N SER A 366 -17.01 12.82 2.04
CA SER A 366 -17.80 13.09 3.24
C SER A 366 -17.54 12.04 4.32
N ASP A 367 -17.86 12.36 5.56
CA ASP A 367 -17.77 11.36 6.62
C ASP A 367 -18.80 10.25 6.39
N PRO A 368 -18.46 8.99 6.69
CA PRO A 368 -19.38 7.88 6.57
C PRO A 368 -20.51 8.01 7.60
N THR A 369 -21.70 7.53 7.23
CA THR A 369 -22.88 7.50 8.12
C THR A 369 -22.99 6.16 8.86
N LYS A 370 -22.25 5.15 8.43
CA LYS A 370 -22.24 3.79 8.98
C LYS A 370 -20.80 3.33 9.21
N ARG A 371 -20.59 2.69 10.33
CA ARG A 371 -19.31 2.04 10.64
C ARG A 371 -19.30 0.63 10.05
N LEU A 372 -18.27 0.30 9.29
CA LEU A 372 -18.07 -1.02 8.69
C LEU A 372 -17.01 -1.86 9.43
N GLY A 373 -16.19 -1.25 10.28
CA GLY A 373 -15.11 -1.92 11.00
C GLY A 373 -14.79 -1.29 12.35
N LEU A 374 -13.66 -1.68 12.94
CA LEU A 374 -13.29 -1.28 14.30
C LEU A 374 -12.74 0.16 14.37
N LEU A 375 -12.01 0.59 13.35
CA LEU A 375 -11.30 1.86 13.30
C LEU A 375 -11.74 2.71 12.11
N PRO A 376 -11.58 4.05 12.17
CA PRO A 376 -11.11 4.86 13.30
C PRO A 376 -12.13 4.95 14.44
N GLU A 377 -11.72 5.37 15.64
CA GLU A 377 -12.64 5.60 16.77
C GLU A 377 -13.67 6.69 16.42
N THR A 378 -13.20 7.81 15.88
CA THR A 378 -14.07 8.83 15.29
C THR A 378 -14.49 8.38 13.90
N LEU A 379 -15.80 8.28 13.65
CA LEU A 379 -16.33 7.85 12.36
C LEU A 379 -16.14 8.95 11.31
N VAL A 380 -14.98 8.96 10.69
CA VAL A 380 -14.58 9.87 9.60
C VAL A 380 -14.00 9.08 8.43
N THR A 381 -13.97 9.69 7.24
CA THR A 381 -13.31 9.09 6.07
C THR A 381 -11.86 8.73 6.37
N GLN A 382 -11.41 7.60 5.84
CA GLN A 382 -10.02 7.13 5.91
C GLN A 382 -9.64 6.54 4.57
N SER A 383 -9.14 7.37 3.67
CA SER A 383 -8.67 6.92 2.36
C SER A 383 -7.38 6.12 2.51
N GLU A 384 -7.39 4.88 2.01
CA GLU A 384 -6.35 3.89 2.30
C GLU A 384 -5.39 3.68 1.13
N ASP A 385 -5.90 3.44 -0.07
CA ASP A 385 -5.07 3.13 -1.23
C ASP A 385 -5.52 3.89 -2.47
N VAL A 386 -4.60 4.06 -3.41
CA VAL A 386 -4.85 4.71 -4.70
C VAL A 386 -4.15 3.98 -5.83
N LEU A 387 -4.87 3.80 -6.94
CA LEU A 387 -4.36 3.29 -8.19
C LEU A 387 -4.88 4.16 -9.34
N VAL A 388 -4.08 4.34 -10.39
CA VAL A 388 -4.50 5.09 -11.58
C VAL A 388 -4.30 4.22 -12.81
N ASP A 389 -5.35 4.04 -13.60
CA ASP A 389 -5.24 3.28 -14.83
C ASP A 389 -4.69 4.11 -16.00
N ARG A 390 -4.27 3.46 -17.07
CA ARG A 390 -3.73 4.15 -18.26
C ARG A 390 -4.71 5.09 -18.95
N ARG A 391 -6.02 4.98 -18.65
CA ARG A 391 -7.07 5.89 -19.11
C ARG A 391 -7.16 7.14 -18.25
N GLY A 392 -6.40 7.18 -17.13
CA GLY A 392 -6.35 8.26 -16.15
C GLY A 392 -7.54 8.29 -15.17
N TYR A 393 -8.26 7.17 -15.00
CA TYR A 393 -9.21 7.02 -13.91
C TYR A 393 -8.46 6.66 -12.63
N ILE A 394 -8.86 7.30 -11.54
CA ILE A 394 -8.22 7.19 -10.23
C ILE A 394 -9.15 6.38 -9.32
N TYR A 395 -8.66 5.28 -8.79
CA TYR A 395 -9.37 4.40 -7.90
C TYR A 395 -8.88 4.63 -6.47
N VAL A 396 -9.78 4.99 -5.57
CA VAL A 396 -9.43 5.27 -4.16
C VAL A 396 -10.31 4.43 -3.26
N THR A 397 -9.69 3.67 -2.37
CA THR A 397 -10.39 2.91 -1.35
C THR A 397 -10.54 3.70 -0.05
N ASP A 398 -11.61 3.45 0.66
CA ASP A 398 -11.87 4.00 2.00
C ASP A 398 -12.44 2.93 2.93
N LYS A 399 -11.99 2.94 4.18
CA LYS A 399 -12.39 1.95 5.19
C LYS A 399 -13.89 1.83 5.42
N ASN A 400 -14.62 2.92 5.29
CA ASN A 400 -16.05 2.94 5.63
C ASN A 400 -16.95 3.35 4.45
N HIS A 401 -16.36 3.59 3.26
CA HIS A 401 -17.11 3.95 2.06
C HIS A 401 -17.00 2.93 0.92
N GLY A 402 -15.90 2.16 0.84
CA GLY A 402 -15.65 1.27 -0.28
C GLY A 402 -14.75 1.91 -1.35
N LEU A 403 -15.16 1.89 -2.63
CA LEU A 403 -14.37 2.31 -3.79
C LEU A 403 -14.93 3.58 -4.45
N HIS A 404 -14.15 4.65 -4.49
CA HIS A 404 -14.40 5.84 -5.31
C HIS A 404 -13.64 5.75 -6.62
N ILE A 405 -14.26 6.10 -7.73
CA ILE A 405 -13.62 6.23 -9.05
C ILE A 405 -13.69 7.69 -9.44
N LEU A 406 -12.52 8.27 -9.64
CA LEU A 406 -12.32 9.70 -9.81
C LEU A 406 -11.64 10.00 -11.14
N LYS A 407 -11.69 11.26 -11.58
CA LYS A 407 -10.96 11.77 -12.74
C LYS A 407 -10.37 13.13 -12.40
N CYS A 408 -9.08 13.32 -12.68
CA CYS A 408 -8.45 14.63 -12.59
C CYS A 408 -8.69 15.41 -13.88
N SER A 409 -9.08 16.68 -13.77
CA SER A 409 -9.41 17.56 -14.90
C SER A 409 -8.23 18.38 -15.42
N ILE A 410 -7.01 18.20 -14.86
CA ILE A 410 -5.78 18.90 -15.24
C ILE A 410 -4.64 17.95 -15.56
#